data_4bf85b401ec50adc5389001a39f09009
#
_entry.id   4bf85b401ec50adc5389001a39f09009
#
_cell.length_a   1.000
_cell.length_b   1.000
_cell.length_c   1.000
_cell.angle_alpha   90.00
_cell.angle_beta   90.00
_cell.angle_gamma   90.00
#
_symmetry.space_group_name_H-M   'P 1'
#
loop_
_entity.id
_entity.type
_entity.pdbx_description
1 polymer ?
#
loop_
_entity_poly.entity_id
_entity_poly.type
_entity_poly.pdbx_seq_one_letter_code
_entity_poly.pdbx_strand_id
1 'polypeptide(L)'
;MKSASIVRNIDNLGRITFPLTNLHSINLYSGNPVEVTFQEDGTITIRKYKKSWEETVLKWWAKNYNRPAMRCSTFTRMGDYTFCVLSKPDGTCAAGFAKRYVSDKDDDRIGRVAAFARAIGKPINELVGWKG
;
A
#
# COMPACT_ATOMS: atom_id res chain seq x y z
N MET A 1 -21.25 -6.38 18.48
CA MET A 1 -20.09 -6.97 19.19
C MET A 1 -20.03 -6.45 20.61
N LYS A 2 -19.90 -7.34 21.56
CA LYS A 2 -19.76 -6.94 22.96
C LYS A 2 -18.32 -6.51 23.23
N SER A 3 -18.14 -5.38 23.88
CA SER A 3 -16.82 -4.98 24.37
C SER A 3 -16.46 -5.82 25.61
N ALA A 4 -15.17 -6.09 25.77
CA ALA A 4 -14.62 -6.81 26.92
C ALA A 4 -13.48 -6.00 27.51
N SER A 5 -13.36 -6.02 28.82
CA SER A 5 -12.27 -5.35 29.52
C SER A 5 -11.44 -6.36 30.29
N ILE A 6 -10.14 -6.21 30.23
CA ILE A 6 -9.19 -6.98 31.02
C ILE A 6 -8.19 -6.03 31.67
N VAL A 7 -7.62 -6.44 32.81
CA VAL A 7 -6.57 -5.69 33.48
C VAL A 7 -5.26 -6.47 33.33
N ARG A 8 -4.23 -5.81 32.85
CA ARG A 8 -2.90 -6.39 32.68
C ARG A 8 -1.85 -5.43 33.21
N ASN A 9 -0.78 -5.98 33.73
CA ASN A 9 0.35 -5.20 34.20
C ASN A 9 1.41 -5.06 33.11
N ILE A 10 2.02 -3.88 33.06
CA ILE A 10 3.19 -3.65 32.23
C ILE A 10 4.40 -4.24 32.97
N ASP A 11 5.17 -5.11 32.29
CA ASP A 11 6.37 -5.69 32.90
C ASP A 11 7.55 -4.70 32.85
N ASN A 12 8.70 -5.11 33.44
CA ASN A 12 9.87 -4.23 33.49
C ASN A 12 10.55 -4.00 32.14
N LEU A 13 10.14 -4.72 31.10
CA LEU A 13 10.60 -4.51 29.71
C LEU A 13 9.58 -3.72 28.88
N GLY A 14 8.52 -3.21 29.52
CA GLY A 14 7.49 -2.44 28.83
C GLY A 14 6.51 -3.30 28.01
N ARG A 15 6.37 -4.59 28.33
CA ARG A 15 5.51 -5.50 27.58
C ARG A 15 4.18 -5.71 28.29
N ILE A 16 3.14 -5.90 27.50
CA ILE A 16 1.80 -6.27 27.96
C ILE A 16 1.41 -7.55 27.21
N THR A 17 0.93 -8.55 27.91
CA THR A 17 0.46 -9.79 27.30
C THR A 17 -1.05 -9.75 27.15
N PHE A 18 -1.54 -10.05 25.95
CA PHE A 18 -2.97 -10.16 25.68
C PHE A 18 -3.37 -11.63 25.54
N PRO A 19 -4.54 -12.04 26.09
CA PRO A 19 -5.04 -13.39 25.83
C PRO A 19 -5.30 -13.61 24.36
N LEU A 20 -4.85 -14.74 23.81
CA LEU A 20 -5.04 -15.06 22.39
C LEU A 20 -6.50 -15.08 21.97
N THR A 21 -7.39 -15.57 22.86
CA THR A 21 -8.82 -15.60 22.59
C THR A 21 -9.40 -14.21 22.35
N ASN A 22 -8.94 -13.20 23.10
CA ASN A 22 -9.36 -11.82 22.92
C ASN A 22 -8.85 -11.23 21.58
N LEU A 23 -7.60 -11.52 21.24
CA LEU A 23 -7.02 -11.07 19.98
C LEU A 23 -7.75 -11.71 18.78
N HIS A 24 -8.02 -13.00 18.85
CA HIS A 24 -8.73 -13.71 17.77
C HIS A 24 -10.16 -13.19 17.59
N SER A 25 -10.81 -12.75 18.67
CA SER A 25 -12.17 -12.22 18.58
C SER A 25 -12.26 -10.91 17.78
N ILE A 26 -11.15 -10.20 17.64
CA ILE A 26 -11.05 -8.98 16.81
C ILE A 26 -10.18 -9.20 15.56
N ASN A 27 -10.01 -10.45 15.16
CA ASN A 27 -9.27 -10.85 13.95
C ASN A 27 -7.78 -10.45 13.96
N LEU A 28 -7.16 -10.48 15.13
CA LEU A 28 -5.71 -10.31 15.27
C LEU A 28 -5.07 -11.63 15.60
N TYR A 29 -4.07 -12.00 14.82
CA TYR A 29 -3.35 -13.28 14.93
C TYR A 29 -1.85 -13.05 15.02
N SER A 30 -1.13 -14.06 15.49
CA SER A 30 0.32 -14.02 15.57
C SER A 30 0.95 -13.58 14.24
N GLY A 31 1.87 -12.64 14.31
CA GLY A 31 2.55 -12.09 13.14
C GLY A 31 1.80 -10.96 12.44
N ASN A 32 0.57 -10.64 12.84
CA ASN A 32 -0.14 -9.50 12.27
C ASN A 32 0.50 -8.19 12.75
N PRO A 33 0.77 -7.24 11.85
CA PRO A 33 1.21 -5.92 12.27
C PRO A 33 0.06 -5.14 12.90
N VAL A 34 0.34 -4.36 13.92
CA VAL A 34 -0.62 -3.49 14.58
C VAL A 34 -0.07 -2.07 14.64
N GLU A 35 -0.98 -1.11 14.55
CA GLU A 35 -0.67 0.30 14.76
C GLU A 35 -1.04 0.69 16.18
N VAL A 36 -0.10 1.29 16.90
CA VAL A 36 -0.28 1.72 18.28
C VAL A 36 -0.21 3.24 18.33
N THR A 37 -1.24 3.87 18.84
CA THR A 37 -1.32 5.33 18.97
C THR A 37 -1.36 5.70 20.44
N PHE A 38 -0.46 6.59 20.85
CA PHE A 38 -0.39 7.12 22.20
C PHE A 38 -1.02 8.51 22.23
N GLN A 39 -1.98 8.71 23.12
CA GLN A 39 -2.65 10.01 23.27
C GLN A 39 -2.21 10.69 24.56
N GLU A 40 -2.25 12.03 24.57
CA GLU A 40 -1.80 12.82 25.72
C GLU A 40 -2.63 12.59 26.98
N ASP A 41 -3.89 12.15 26.84
CA ASP A 41 -4.77 11.84 27.96
C ASP A 41 -4.45 10.50 28.64
N GLY A 42 -3.43 9.79 28.18
CA GLY A 42 -3.04 8.48 28.69
C GLY A 42 -3.72 7.30 28.00
N THR A 43 -4.52 7.55 26.97
CA THR A 43 -5.17 6.49 26.19
C THR A 43 -4.19 5.91 25.19
N ILE A 44 -4.17 4.59 25.08
CA ILE A 44 -3.41 3.86 24.05
C ILE A 44 -4.42 3.12 23.18
N THR A 45 -4.38 3.38 21.86
CA THR A 45 -5.24 2.71 20.91
C THR A 45 -4.39 1.75 20.07
N ILE A 46 -4.85 0.49 19.95
CA ILE A 46 -4.21 -0.54 19.14
C ILE A 46 -5.22 -0.98 18.09
N ARG A 47 -4.83 -0.98 16.84
CA ARG A 47 -5.67 -1.45 15.74
C ARG A 47 -4.85 -2.24 14.75
N LYS A 48 -5.51 -3.06 13.94
CA LYS A 48 -4.86 -3.78 12.86
C LYS A 48 -4.25 -2.77 11.88
N TYR A 49 -2.95 -2.93 11.58
CA TYR A 49 -2.28 -2.07 10.62
C TYR A 49 -2.74 -2.39 9.20
N LYS A 50 -3.12 -1.36 8.45
CA LYS A 50 -3.41 -1.47 7.01
C LYS A 50 -2.38 -0.65 6.26
N LYS A 51 -1.70 -1.27 5.31
CA LYS A 51 -0.77 -0.54 4.46
C LYS A 51 -1.52 0.52 3.67
N SER A 52 -0.93 1.71 3.56
CA SER A 52 -1.47 2.73 2.69
C SER A 52 -1.40 2.25 1.23
N TRP A 53 -2.28 2.81 0.40
CA TRP A 53 -2.30 2.50 -1.04
C TRP A 53 -0.95 2.81 -1.69
N GLU A 54 -0.35 3.96 -1.34
CA GLU A 54 0.93 4.38 -1.87
C GLU A 54 2.05 3.40 -1.53
N GLU A 55 2.09 2.91 -0.29
CA GLU A 55 3.08 1.91 0.11
C GLU A 55 2.95 0.62 -0.70
N THR A 56 1.72 0.20 -0.97
CA THR A 56 1.45 -0.98 -1.78
C THR A 56 1.95 -0.79 -3.21
N VAL A 57 1.70 0.37 -3.81
CA VAL A 57 2.18 0.72 -5.15
C VAL A 57 3.71 0.75 -5.19
N LEU A 58 4.35 1.38 -4.21
CA LEU A 58 5.82 1.46 -4.16
C LEU A 58 6.45 0.08 -3.96
N LYS A 59 5.83 -0.78 -3.19
CA LYS A 59 6.29 -2.15 -3.01
C LYS A 59 6.22 -2.94 -4.31
N TRP A 60 5.13 -2.78 -5.05
CA TRP A 60 4.99 -3.40 -6.37
C TRP A 60 6.06 -2.89 -7.33
N TRP A 61 6.31 -1.58 -7.36
CA TRP A 61 7.38 -0.98 -8.18
C TRP A 61 8.74 -1.59 -7.85
N ALA A 62 9.09 -1.69 -6.57
CA ALA A 62 10.38 -2.24 -6.14
C ALA A 62 10.60 -3.67 -6.63
N LYS A 63 9.52 -4.47 -6.71
CA LYS A 63 9.59 -5.85 -7.20
C LYS A 63 9.57 -5.97 -8.72
N ASN A 64 8.98 -5.00 -9.41
CA ASN A 64 8.59 -5.17 -10.82
C ASN A 64 9.21 -4.14 -11.77
N TYR A 65 9.94 -3.13 -11.27
CA TYR A 65 10.50 -2.10 -12.15
C TYR A 65 11.45 -2.69 -13.22
N ASN A 66 11.99 -3.85 -12.99
CA ASN A 66 12.93 -4.53 -13.89
C ASN A 66 12.29 -5.67 -14.69
N ARG A 67 10.96 -5.84 -14.62
CA ARG A 67 10.27 -6.85 -15.45
C ARG A 67 10.36 -6.46 -16.94
N PRO A 68 10.28 -7.47 -17.86
CA PRO A 68 10.38 -7.17 -19.30
C PRO A 68 9.42 -6.09 -19.79
N ALA A 69 8.16 -6.12 -19.39
CA ALA A 69 7.18 -5.11 -19.81
C ALA A 69 7.55 -3.71 -19.31
N MET A 70 8.06 -3.58 -18.09
CA MET A 70 8.51 -2.29 -17.57
C MET A 70 9.77 -1.79 -18.28
N ARG A 71 10.67 -2.68 -18.64
CA ARG A 71 11.89 -2.33 -19.38
C ARG A 71 11.57 -1.88 -20.81
N CYS A 72 10.49 -2.36 -21.38
CA CYS A 72 10.02 -1.95 -22.70
C CYS A 72 9.10 -0.71 -22.65
N SER A 73 8.93 -0.11 -21.46
CA SER A 73 8.11 1.08 -21.27
C SER A 73 8.97 2.32 -21.19
N THR A 74 8.51 3.39 -21.84
CA THR A 74 9.10 4.72 -21.74
C THR A 74 8.14 5.59 -20.95
N PHE A 75 8.67 6.30 -19.95
CA PHE A 75 7.89 7.18 -19.11
C PHE A 75 8.30 8.64 -19.32
N THR A 76 7.30 9.50 -19.47
CA THR A 76 7.52 10.94 -19.61
C THR A 76 6.57 11.67 -18.65
N ARG A 77 7.09 12.62 -17.90
CA ARG A 77 6.30 13.46 -17.02
C ARG A 77 6.14 14.85 -17.61
N MET A 78 4.91 15.35 -17.65
CA MET A 78 4.58 16.72 -18.05
C MET A 78 3.62 17.32 -17.01
N GLY A 79 4.16 18.18 -16.15
CA GLY A 79 3.38 18.73 -15.03
C GLY A 79 2.87 17.65 -14.10
N ASP A 80 1.57 17.56 -13.93
CA ASP A 80 0.91 16.54 -13.09
C ASP A 80 0.62 15.24 -13.82
N TYR A 81 0.98 15.15 -15.11
CA TYR A 81 0.69 13.99 -15.93
C TYR A 81 1.93 13.13 -16.11
N THR A 82 1.76 11.82 -15.98
CA THR A 82 2.79 10.83 -16.32
C THR A 82 2.26 9.98 -17.47
N PHE A 83 3.04 9.86 -18.54
CA PHE A 83 2.70 9.08 -19.73
C PHE A 83 3.58 7.84 -19.78
N CYS A 84 2.99 6.71 -20.20
CA CYS A 84 3.68 5.47 -20.45
C CYS A 84 3.44 5.01 -21.86
N VAL A 85 4.50 4.71 -22.59
CA VAL A 85 4.42 4.06 -23.92
C VAL A 85 5.13 2.72 -23.80
N LEU A 86 4.39 1.64 -23.99
CA LEU A 86 4.88 0.27 -23.91
C LEU A 86 5.06 -0.27 -25.34
N SER A 87 6.30 -0.59 -25.70
CA SER A 87 6.60 -1.25 -26.98
C SER A 87 6.42 -2.76 -26.85
N LYS A 88 5.64 -3.34 -27.73
CA LYS A 88 5.34 -4.78 -27.74
C LYS A 88 6.22 -5.51 -28.78
N PRO A 89 6.45 -6.83 -28.58
CA PRO A 89 7.28 -7.61 -29.51
C PRO A 89 6.75 -7.68 -30.94
N ASP A 90 5.43 -7.52 -31.12
CA ASP A 90 4.79 -7.52 -32.44
C ASP A 90 4.94 -6.20 -33.22
N GLY A 91 5.68 -5.23 -32.65
CA GLY A 91 5.89 -3.91 -33.27
C GLY A 91 4.80 -2.90 -32.97
N THR A 92 3.74 -3.27 -32.24
CA THR A 92 2.71 -2.34 -31.81
C THR A 92 3.10 -1.68 -30.47
N CYS A 93 2.41 -0.59 -30.14
CA CYS A 93 2.61 0.11 -28.86
C CYS A 93 1.28 0.24 -28.12
N ALA A 94 1.36 0.14 -26.79
CA ALA A 94 0.26 0.51 -25.92
C ALA A 94 0.66 1.78 -25.16
N ALA A 95 -0.30 2.64 -24.89
CA ALA A 95 -0.04 3.89 -24.16
C ALA A 95 -1.08 4.10 -23.07
N GLY A 96 -0.66 4.72 -21.99
CA GLY A 96 -1.52 5.11 -20.89
C GLY A 96 -0.99 6.34 -20.20
N PHE A 97 -1.84 7.02 -19.46
CA PHE A 97 -1.42 8.16 -18.67
C PHE A 97 -2.15 8.21 -17.34
N ALA A 98 -1.53 8.88 -16.38
CA ALA A 98 -2.11 9.14 -15.07
C ALA A 98 -1.90 10.60 -14.71
N LYS A 99 -2.88 11.17 -14.02
CA LYS A 99 -2.82 12.53 -13.50
C LYS A 99 -2.68 12.49 -11.99
N ARG A 100 -1.71 13.24 -11.46
CA ARG A 100 -1.58 13.44 -10.02
C ARG A 100 -2.56 14.53 -9.57
N TYR A 101 -3.34 14.24 -8.54
CA TYR A 101 -4.18 15.25 -7.91
C TYR A 101 -3.43 15.93 -6.77
N VAL A 102 -3.89 17.12 -6.37
CA VAL A 102 -3.23 17.92 -5.32
C VAL A 102 -3.08 17.14 -4.00
N SER A 103 -4.06 16.29 -3.68
CA SER A 103 -4.05 15.46 -2.49
C SER A 103 -3.14 14.23 -2.59
N ASP A 104 -2.64 13.91 -3.78
CA ASP A 104 -1.81 12.74 -3.99
C ASP A 104 -0.36 13.02 -3.60
N LYS A 105 0.32 11.98 -3.13
CA LYS A 105 1.75 12.04 -2.86
C LYS A 105 2.51 12.31 -4.17
N ASP A 106 3.45 13.26 -4.14
CA ASP A 106 4.29 13.57 -5.29
C ASP A 106 5.47 12.61 -5.36
N ASP A 107 5.24 11.46 -5.99
CA ASP A 107 6.24 10.43 -6.18
C ASP A 107 6.14 9.91 -7.61
N ASP A 108 7.21 10.09 -8.40
CA ASP A 108 7.24 9.67 -9.81
C ASP A 108 6.98 8.18 -9.99
N ARG A 109 7.40 7.35 -9.03
CA ARG A 109 7.18 5.90 -9.11
C ARG A 109 5.70 5.56 -9.11
N ILE A 110 4.91 6.26 -8.30
CA ILE A 110 3.46 6.06 -8.23
C ILE A 110 2.82 6.43 -9.58
N GLY A 111 3.19 7.58 -10.15
CA GLY A 111 2.71 8.00 -11.45
C GLY A 111 3.06 7.02 -12.56
N ARG A 112 4.26 6.47 -12.54
CA ARG A 112 4.70 5.48 -13.52
C ARG A 112 3.91 4.18 -13.43
N VAL A 113 3.67 3.67 -12.23
CA VAL A 113 2.86 2.46 -12.04
C VAL A 113 1.43 2.69 -12.52
N ALA A 114 0.84 3.84 -12.19
CA ALA A 114 -0.51 4.18 -12.63
C ALA A 114 -0.61 4.29 -14.17
N ALA A 115 0.35 4.96 -14.80
CA ALA A 115 0.39 5.08 -16.26
C ALA A 115 0.61 3.73 -16.94
N PHE A 116 1.49 2.89 -16.39
CA PHE A 116 1.72 1.54 -16.89
C PHE A 116 0.46 0.68 -16.79
N ALA A 117 -0.25 0.73 -15.67
CA ALA A 117 -1.50 -0.01 -15.50
C ALA A 117 -2.51 0.36 -16.59
N ARG A 118 -2.63 1.64 -16.90
CA ARG A 118 -3.53 2.08 -17.96
C ARG A 118 -3.07 1.66 -19.35
N ALA A 119 -1.76 1.63 -19.60
CA ALA A 119 -1.22 1.16 -20.86
C ALA A 119 -1.54 -0.31 -21.11
N ILE A 120 -1.54 -1.15 -20.09
CA ILE A 120 -1.90 -2.57 -20.21
C ILE A 120 -3.39 -2.84 -20.03
N GLY A 121 -4.20 -1.78 -19.77
CA GLY A 121 -5.64 -1.91 -19.64
C GLY A 121 -6.11 -2.58 -18.35
N LYS A 122 -5.31 -2.51 -17.27
CA LYS A 122 -5.62 -3.13 -15.99
C LYS A 122 -5.78 -2.05 -14.90
N PRO A 123 -6.82 -2.11 -14.06
CA PRO A 123 -6.93 -1.17 -12.95
C PRO A 123 -5.70 -1.27 -12.04
N ILE A 124 -5.20 -0.12 -11.58
CA ILE A 124 -3.98 -0.09 -10.77
C ILE A 124 -4.13 -0.91 -9.47
N ASN A 125 -5.29 -0.85 -8.83
CA ASN A 125 -5.52 -1.60 -7.59
C ASN A 125 -5.40 -3.12 -7.81
N GLU A 126 -5.89 -3.59 -8.95
CA GLU A 126 -5.77 -4.99 -9.34
C GLU A 126 -4.32 -5.35 -9.66
N LEU A 127 -3.61 -4.47 -10.38
CA LEU A 127 -2.21 -4.69 -10.75
C LEU A 127 -1.33 -4.87 -9.52
N VAL A 128 -1.49 -4.01 -8.51
CA VAL A 128 -0.64 -4.03 -7.31
C VAL A 128 -1.19 -4.90 -6.19
N GLY A 129 -2.40 -5.44 -6.35
CA GLY A 129 -3.02 -6.29 -5.33
C GLY A 129 -3.59 -5.53 -4.13
N TRP A 130 -3.97 -4.28 -4.32
CA TRP A 130 -4.59 -3.48 -3.26
C TRP A 130 -6.06 -3.87 -3.09
N LYS A 131 -6.43 -4.22 -1.88
CA LYS A 131 -7.81 -4.66 -1.56
C LYS A 131 -8.56 -3.71 -0.63
N GLY A 132 -8.07 -2.53 -0.46
CA GLY A 132 -8.68 -1.55 0.44
C GLY A 132 -8.25 -1.70 1.87
#